data_5691b5c3eca4183f8f05ded77ff5c363
#
_entry.id   5691b5c3eca4183f8f05ded77ff5c363
#
_cell.length_a   1.000
_cell.length_b   1.000
_cell.length_c   1.000
_cell.angle_alpha   90.00
_cell.angle_beta   90.00
_cell.angle_gamma   90.00
#
_symmetry.space_group_name_H-M   'P 1'
#
loop_
_entity.id
_entity.type
_entity.pdbx_description
1 polymer ?
#
loop_
_entity_poly.entity_id
_entity_poly.type
_entity_poly.pdbx_seq_one_letter_code
_entity_poly.pdbx_strand_id
1 'polypeptide(L)'
;MPALTVHLAIAKKYLENHPEEDKESFISGSIAPDFGYDKISNHYGKEFDKITCLEDYVCSMVDYDEYLKYNKLDTSYNRGFFLHLLTDYIFYYDFLNNNHIKGLNLNEIIKIGSKDFNSIASYVIQKYGLEIPDIAKDIIEYSNDKPKILTKEDIASFIEFMANINFNNYKSKLRLKK
;
A
#
# COMPACT_ATOMS: atom_id res chain seq x y z
N MET A 1 2.82 -4.27 -5.63
CA MET A 1 2.27 -3.36 -4.63
C MET A 1 0.77 -3.33 -4.80
N PRO A 2 -0.01 -3.08 -3.76
CA PRO A 2 -1.44 -2.82 -3.89
C PRO A 2 -1.70 -1.73 -4.93
N ALA A 3 -2.82 -1.87 -5.66
CA ALA A 3 -3.15 -0.88 -6.68
C ALA A 3 -3.56 0.45 -6.05
N LEU A 4 -3.41 1.54 -6.80
CA LEU A 4 -3.78 2.89 -6.34
C LEU A 4 -5.22 2.96 -5.81
N THR A 5 -6.15 2.21 -6.39
CA THR A 5 -7.54 2.13 -5.91
C THR A 5 -7.65 1.60 -4.48
N VAL A 6 -6.77 0.68 -4.09
CA VAL A 6 -6.71 0.14 -2.72
C VAL A 6 -6.20 1.21 -1.76
N HIS A 7 -5.14 1.94 -2.11
CA HIS A 7 -4.63 3.05 -1.30
C HIS A 7 -5.68 4.15 -1.11
N LEU A 8 -6.40 4.52 -2.18
CA LEU A 8 -7.49 5.49 -2.10
C LEU A 8 -8.64 5.01 -1.20
N ALA A 9 -9.01 3.72 -1.28
CA ALA A 9 -10.07 3.15 -0.44
C ALA A 9 -9.67 3.15 1.04
N ILE A 10 -8.42 2.78 1.33
CA ILE A 10 -7.87 2.79 2.70
C ILE A 10 -7.84 4.23 3.23
N ALA A 11 -7.34 5.18 2.46
CA ALA A 11 -7.27 6.58 2.86
C ALA A 11 -8.68 7.15 3.13
N LYS A 12 -9.64 6.88 2.26
CA LYS A 12 -11.04 7.30 2.44
C LYS A 12 -11.63 6.75 3.74
N LYS A 13 -11.48 5.45 3.97
CA LYS A 13 -11.99 4.78 5.19
C LYS A 13 -11.26 5.26 6.44
N TYR A 14 -9.95 5.48 6.38
CA TYR A 14 -9.18 6.03 7.48
C TYR A 14 -9.71 7.41 7.89
N LEU A 15 -9.97 8.28 6.92
CA LEU A 15 -10.49 9.63 7.14
C LEU A 15 -11.91 9.65 7.76
N GLU A 16 -12.72 8.61 7.56
CA GLU A 16 -14.03 8.49 8.24
C GLU A 16 -13.88 8.40 9.76
N ASN A 17 -12.77 7.81 10.23
CA ASN A 17 -12.45 7.65 11.65
C ASN A 17 -11.54 8.75 12.20
N HIS A 18 -11.01 9.62 11.33
CA HIS A 18 -10.05 10.67 11.67
C HIS A 18 -10.47 12.03 11.10
N PRO A 19 -11.56 12.63 11.63
CA PRO A 19 -12.10 13.91 11.12
C PRO A 19 -11.17 15.10 11.37
N GLU A 20 -10.13 14.95 12.20
CA GLU A 20 -9.09 15.95 12.47
C GLU A 20 -8.11 16.13 11.32
N GLU A 21 -8.07 15.19 10.36
CA GLU A 21 -7.17 15.25 9.21
C GLU A 21 -7.66 16.25 8.15
N ASP A 22 -6.73 16.99 7.54
CA ASP A 22 -7.01 17.68 6.28
C ASP A 22 -7.15 16.67 5.15
N LYS A 23 -8.38 16.51 4.66
CA LYS A 23 -8.76 15.46 3.71
C LYS A 23 -7.97 15.52 2.42
N GLU A 24 -7.83 16.71 1.82
CA GLU A 24 -7.16 16.85 0.52
C GLU A 24 -5.67 16.55 0.65
N SER A 25 -5.04 17.09 1.68
CA SER A 25 -3.64 16.88 1.99
C SER A 25 -3.35 15.42 2.30
N PHE A 26 -4.20 14.76 3.08
CA PHE A 26 -4.06 13.35 3.44
C PHE A 26 -4.17 12.43 2.20
N ILE A 27 -5.19 12.63 1.35
CA ILE A 27 -5.37 11.86 0.11
C ILE A 27 -4.17 12.10 -0.82
N SER A 28 -3.73 13.34 -1.00
CA SER A 28 -2.55 13.65 -1.81
C SER A 28 -1.31 12.91 -1.31
N GLY A 29 -1.07 12.89 0.00
CA GLY A 29 0.01 12.11 0.60
C GLY A 29 -0.15 10.61 0.34
N SER A 30 -1.37 10.07 0.49
CA SER A 30 -1.63 8.64 0.36
C SER A 30 -1.45 8.07 -1.05
N ILE A 31 -1.39 8.91 -2.07
CA ILE A 31 -1.13 8.50 -3.46
C ILE A 31 0.24 8.94 -3.98
N ALA A 32 0.89 9.88 -3.31
CA ALA A 32 2.15 10.49 -3.77
C ALA A 32 3.27 9.48 -4.09
N PRO A 33 3.48 8.39 -3.32
CA PRO A 33 4.53 7.43 -3.64
C PRO A 33 4.39 6.78 -5.02
N ASP A 34 3.17 6.60 -5.51
CA ASP A 34 2.90 5.98 -6.82
C ASP A 34 3.13 6.91 -8.02
N PHE A 35 3.37 8.21 -7.76
CA PHE A 35 3.63 9.20 -8.81
C PHE A 35 5.11 9.47 -8.98
N GLY A 36 5.53 9.66 -10.22
CA GLY A 36 6.91 10.01 -10.58
C GLY A 36 7.64 8.89 -11.31
N TYR A 37 8.86 9.20 -11.75
CA TYR A 37 9.66 8.31 -12.61
C TYR A 37 10.38 7.22 -11.83
N ASP A 38 10.63 7.42 -10.54
CA ASP A 38 11.34 6.47 -9.67
C ASP A 38 10.48 6.05 -8.49
N LYS A 39 9.66 5.04 -8.72
CA LYS A 39 8.78 4.49 -7.67
C LYS A 39 9.55 3.91 -6.50
N ILE A 40 10.73 3.31 -6.74
CA ILE A 40 11.53 2.70 -5.67
C ILE A 40 12.03 3.78 -4.71
N SER A 41 12.61 4.86 -5.23
CA SER A 41 13.04 5.99 -4.40
C SER A 41 11.88 6.65 -3.67
N ASN A 42 10.72 6.78 -4.31
CA ASN A 42 9.53 7.35 -3.68
C ASN A 42 8.99 6.49 -2.53
N HIS A 43 9.22 5.18 -2.56
CA HIS A 43 8.84 4.25 -1.50
C HIS A 43 9.96 3.99 -0.49
N TYR A 44 11.09 4.69 -0.61
CA TYR A 44 12.27 4.52 0.25
C TYR A 44 12.86 3.11 0.21
N GLY A 45 12.63 2.37 -0.89
CA GLY A 45 13.14 1.02 -1.07
C GLY A 45 14.67 0.96 -1.03
N LYS A 46 15.21 -0.18 -0.63
CA LYS A 46 16.64 -0.45 -0.54
C LYS A 46 17.14 -1.15 -1.79
N GLU A 47 18.32 -0.76 -2.27
CA GLU A 47 19.02 -1.53 -3.28
C GLU A 47 19.60 -2.82 -2.70
N PHE A 48 19.44 -3.92 -3.43
CA PHE A 48 20.03 -5.22 -3.11
C PHE A 48 20.77 -5.76 -4.33
N ASP A 49 21.97 -6.27 -4.13
CA ASP A 49 22.73 -6.95 -5.20
C ASP A 49 21.97 -8.17 -5.73
N LYS A 50 21.24 -8.84 -4.84
CA LYS A 50 20.41 -10.00 -5.17
C LYS A 50 19.23 -10.11 -4.22
N ILE A 51 18.04 -10.25 -4.77
CA ILE A 51 16.82 -10.55 -4.01
C ILE A 51 16.67 -12.07 -3.91
N THR A 52 16.72 -12.61 -2.70
CA THR A 52 16.74 -14.07 -2.46
C THR A 52 15.48 -14.57 -1.76
N CYS A 53 14.74 -13.70 -1.10
CA CYS A 53 13.53 -14.05 -0.36
C CYS A 53 12.47 -12.94 -0.45
N LEU A 54 11.28 -13.23 0.07
CA LEU A 54 10.18 -12.26 0.10
C LEU A 54 10.53 -11.02 0.93
N GLU A 55 11.26 -11.19 2.03
CA GLU A 55 11.68 -10.08 2.89
C GLU A 55 12.61 -9.12 2.15
N ASP A 56 13.61 -9.63 1.43
CA ASP A 56 14.49 -8.82 0.58
C ASP A 56 13.67 -8.05 -0.47
N TYR A 57 12.71 -8.74 -1.10
CA TYR A 57 11.83 -8.13 -2.09
C TYR A 57 10.99 -6.99 -1.49
N VAL A 58 10.37 -7.21 -0.34
CA VAL A 58 9.57 -6.18 0.34
C VAL A 58 10.44 -4.98 0.70
N CYS A 59 11.62 -5.23 1.30
CA CYS A 59 12.55 -4.15 1.66
C CYS A 59 13.12 -3.41 0.44
N SER A 60 13.22 -4.07 -0.72
CA SER A 60 13.62 -3.41 -1.97
C SER A 60 12.54 -2.50 -2.54
N MET A 61 11.30 -2.76 -2.20
CA MET A 61 10.15 -1.99 -2.70
C MET A 61 9.73 -0.88 -1.76
N VAL A 62 9.79 -1.10 -0.44
CA VAL A 62 9.30 -0.15 0.55
C VAL A 62 10.08 -0.23 1.87
N ASP A 63 10.48 0.93 2.41
CA ASP A 63 11.05 1.04 3.76
C ASP A 63 10.44 2.23 4.51
N TYR A 64 9.37 1.97 5.26
CA TYR A 64 8.71 3.00 6.07
C TYR A 64 9.56 3.47 7.26
N ASP A 65 10.51 2.65 7.75
CA ASP A 65 11.45 3.06 8.79
C ASP A 65 12.44 4.12 8.25
N GLU A 66 12.88 3.95 6.99
CA GLU A 66 13.71 4.95 6.33
C GLU A 66 12.98 6.29 6.16
N TYR A 67 11.69 6.23 5.74
CA TYR A 67 10.84 7.41 5.67
C TYR A 67 10.80 8.19 6.99
N LEU A 68 10.61 7.48 8.12
CA LEU A 68 10.48 8.10 9.45
C LEU A 68 11.76 8.74 9.97
N LYS A 69 12.93 8.45 9.39
CA LYS A 69 14.17 9.14 9.75
C LYS A 69 14.18 10.60 9.33
N TYR A 70 13.52 10.91 8.22
CA TYR A 70 13.55 12.23 7.60
C TYR A 70 12.22 12.98 7.69
N ASN A 71 11.13 12.27 7.96
CA ASN A 71 9.78 12.83 7.94
C ASN A 71 9.06 12.65 9.28
N LYS A 72 8.53 13.74 9.80
CA LYS A 72 7.65 13.71 10.96
C LYS A 72 6.20 13.50 10.52
N LEU A 73 5.41 12.80 11.33
CA LEU A 73 3.98 12.60 11.06
C LEU A 73 3.14 13.75 11.67
N ASP A 74 3.57 14.99 11.48
CA ASP A 74 2.94 16.19 12.01
C ASP A 74 1.95 16.85 11.04
N THR A 75 1.99 16.49 9.76
CA THR A 75 1.04 16.95 8.74
C THR A 75 0.15 15.83 8.24
N SER A 76 -1.06 16.15 7.77
CA SER A 76 -1.96 15.19 7.13
C SER A 76 -1.33 14.54 5.90
N TYR A 77 -0.57 15.32 5.11
CA TYR A 77 0.18 14.79 3.97
C TYR A 77 1.19 13.70 4.38
N ASN A 78 2.01 13.97 5.39
CA ASN A 78 3.02 13.00 5.85
C ASN A 78 2.37 11.75 6.45
N ARG A 79 1.23 11.89 7.13
CA ARG A 79 0.47 10.73 7.64
C ARG A 79 -0.16 9.91 6.51
N GLY A 80 -0.70 10.57 5.48
CA GLY A 80 -1.20 9.90 4.27
C GLY A 80 -0.08 9.14 3.55
N PHE A 81 1.06 9.77 3.36
CA PHE A 81 2.24 9.14 2.75
C PHE A 81 2.71 7.91 3.55
N PHE A 82 2.78 8.05 4.86
CA PHE A 82 3.15 6.95 5.75
C PHE A 82 2.14 5.81 5.72
N LEU A 83 0.84 6.10 5.64
CA LEU A 83 -0.20 5.08 5.47
C LEU A 83 0.01 4.28 4.19
N HIS A 84 0.36 4.94 3.08
CA HIS A 84 0.69 4.26 1.83
C HIS A 84 1.85 3.27 2.01
N LEU A 85 2.98 3.72 2.56
CA LEU A 85 4.14 2.86 2.77
C LEU A 85 3.84 1.68 3.70
N LEU A 86 3.07 1.90 4.77
CA LEU A 86 2.61 0.82 5.65
C LEU A 86 1.70 -0.17 4.93
N THR A 87 0.83 0.32 4.06
CA THR A 87 -0.06 -0.52 3.26
C THR A 87 0.74 -1.48 2.40
N ASP A 88 1.73 -0.98 1.68
CA ASP A 88 2.60 -1.80 0.84
C ASP A 88 3.38 -2.83 1.66
N TYR A 89 3.99 -2.40 2.75
CA TYR A 89 4.77 -3.28 3.61
C TYR A 89 3.90 -4.40 4.20
N ILE A 90 2.79 -4.05 4.84
CA ILE A 90 1.91 -5.01 5.53
C ILE A 90 1.25 -5.96 4.55
N PHE A 91 0.89 -5.46 3.35
CA PHE A 91 0.29 -6.31 2.33
C PHE A 91 1.19 -7.51 1.98
N TYR A 92 2.45 -7.26 1.69
CA TYR A 92 3.37 -8.34 1.31
C TYR A 92 3.88 -9.13 2.49
N TYR A 93 4.23 -8.47 3.59
CA TYR A 93 4.90 -9.10 4.71
C TYR A 93 3.95 -9.93 5.58
N ASP A 94 2.77 -9.39 5.88
CA ASP A 94 1.81 -10.03 6.77
C ASP A 94 0.63 -10.67 6.02
N PHE A 95 -0.03 -9.90 5.16
CA PHE A 95 -1.30 -10.34 4.59
C PHE A 95 -1.12 -11.47 3.56
N LEU A 96 -0.25 -11.29 2.57
CA LEU A 96 0.01 -12.33 1.57
C LEU A 96 0.70 -13.54 2.18
N ASN A 97 1.70 -13.31 3.04
CA ASN A 97 2.52 -14.37 3.60
C ASN A 97 1.70 -15.37 4.43
N ASN A 98 0.71 -14.88 5.18
CA ASN A 98 -0.08 -15.73 6.08
C ASN A 98 -1.20 -16.52 5.37
N ASN A 99 -1.72 -16.05 4.24
CA ASN A 99 -2.98 -16.55 3.71
C ASN A 99 -2.92 -17.14 2.30
N HIS A 100 -2.00 -16.74 1.41
CA HIS A 100 -2.22 -16.95 -0.03
C HIS A 100 -1.03 -17.51 -0.80
N ILE A 101 0.17 -17.55 -0.24
CA ILE A 101 1.40 -17.83 -1.01
C ILE A 101 2.07 -19.16 -0.72
N LYS A 102 1.41 -20.06 0.00
CA LYS A 102 1.95 -21.41 0.23
C LYS A 102 2.18 -22.12 -1.11
N GLY A 103 3.44 -22.42 -1.41
CA GLY A 103 3.82 -23.15 -2.61
C GLY A 103 4.11 -22.30 -3.84
N LEU A 104 3.99 -20.97 -3.75
CA LEU A 104 4.36 -20.05 -4.83
C LEU A 104 5.81 -19.58 -4.68
N ASN A 105 6.51 -19.46 -5.80
CA ASN A 105 7.81 -18.81 -5.82
C ASN A 105 7.68 -17.29 -5.93
N LEU A 106 8.78 -16.57 -5.65
CA LEU A 106 8.80 -15.11 -5.61
C LEU A 106 8.32 -14.48 -6.93
N ASN A 107 8.71 -15.04 -8.08
CA ASN A 107 8.30 -14.49 -9.39
C ASN A 107 6.79 -14.66 -9.63
N GLU A 108 6.20 -15.74 -9.16
CA GLU A 108 4.75 -15.97 -9.23
C GLU A 108 4.01 -14.97 -8.35
N ILE A 109 4.49 -14.73 -7.12
CA ILE A 109 3.93 -13.75 -6.19
C ILE A 109 3.92 -12.35 -6.81
N ILE A 110 5.05 -11.92 -7.38
CA ILE A 110 5.19 -10.60 -8.01
C ILE A 110 4.23 -10.43 -9.20
N LYS A 111 4.16 -11.45 -10.07
CA LYS A 111 3.32 -11.39 -11.28
C LYS A 111 1.84 -11.42 -10.98
N ILE A 112 1.43 -12.18 -9.98
CA ILE A 112 0.01 -12.39 -9.67
C ILE A 112 -0.55 -11.15 -8.95
N GLY A 113 0.21 -10.56 -8.03
CA GLY A 113 -0.25 -9.43 -7.24
C GLY A 113 -0.76 -8.27 -8.09
N SER A 114 0.00 -7.84 -9.09
CA SER A 114 -0.42 -6.71 -9.94
C SER A 114 -1.65 -7.04 -10.79
N LYS A 115 -1.72 -8.23 -11.38
CA LYS A 115 -2.85 -8.64 -12.22
C LYS A 115 -4.15 -8.78 -11.43
N ASP A 116 -4.09 -9.35 -10.26
CA ASP A 116 -5.26 -9.52 -9.40
C ASP A 116 -5.81 -8.17 -8.96
N PHE A 117 -4.95 -7.21 -8.61
CA PHE A 117 -5.39 -5.86 -8.28
C PHE A 117 -6.09 -5.15 -9.44
N ASN A 118 -5.57 -5.27 -10.66
CA ASN A 118 -6.19 -4.67 -11.85
C ASN A 118 -7.59 -5.29 -12.12
N SER A 119 -7.74 -6.59 -11.83
CA SER A 119 -9.01 -7.30 -11.97
C SER A 119 -10.05 -6.89 -10.92
N ILE A 120 -9.60 -6.41 -9.75
CA ILE A 120 -10.46 -6.02 -8.63
C ILE A 120 -10.71 -4.51 -8.58
N ALA A 121 -9.97 -3.72 -9.37
CA ALA A 121 -10.02 -2.25 -9.30
C ALA A 121 -11.44 -1.68 -9.41
N SER A 122 -12.22 -2.11 -10.39
CA SER A 122 -13.62 -1.64 -10.58
C SER A 122 -14.51 -1.97 -9.38
N TYR A 123 -14.33 -3.14 -8.78
CA TYR A 123 -15.06 -3.51 -7.57
C TYR A 123 -14.71 -2.59 -6.39
N VAL A 124 -13.44 -2.28 -6.18
CA VAL A 124 -13.00 -1.39 -5.10
C VAL A 124 -13.57 0.01 -5.30
N ILE A 125 -13.49 0.55 -6.51
CA ILE A 125 -14.05 1.87 -6.84
C ILE A 125 -15.54 1.91 -6.51
N GLN A 126 -16.30 0.93 -6.96
CA GLN A 126 -17.75 0.88 -6.74
C GLN A 126 -18.11 0.68 -5.28
N LYS A 127 -17.48 -0.29 -4.61
CA LYS A 127 -17.78 -0.65 -3.21
C LYS A 127 -17.54 0.50 -2.25
N TYR A 128 -16.44 1.23 -2.45
CA TYR A 128 -16.05 2.33 -1.55
C TYR A 128 -16.45 3.72 -2.08
N GLY A 129 -17.14 3.78 -3.21
CA GLY A 129 -17.61 5.05 -3.80
C GLY A 129 -16.45 6.02 -4.02
N LEU A 130 -15.36 5.54 -4.65
CA LEU A 130 -14.15 6.34 -4.80
C LEU A 130 -14.32 7.42 -5.87
N GLU A 131 -13.98 8.65 -5.51
CA GLU A 131 -13.73 9.73 -6.45
C GLU A 131 -12.25 9.66 -6.84
N ILE A 132 -11.97 9.35 -8.11
CA ILE A 132 -10.61 9.21 -8.59
C ILE A 132 -10.06 10.59 -8.95
N PRO A 133 -9.00 11.08 -8.29
CA PRO A 133 -8.35 12.33 -8.67
C PRO A 133 -7.92 12.32 -10.14
N ASP A 134 -8.04 13.45 -10.84
CA ASP A 134 -7.72 13.52 -12.27
C ASP A 134 -6.28 13.03 -12.57
N ILE A 135 -5.32 13.40 -11.72
CA ILE A 135 -3.93 12.96 -11.81
C ILE A 135 -3.77 11.43 -11.73
N ALA A 136 -4.71 10.75 -11.10
CA ALA A 136 -4.65 9.31 -10.85
C ALA A 136 -5.34 8.47 -11.95
N LYS A 137 -6.15 9.10 -12.81
CA LYS A 137 -6.97 8.37 -13.80
C LYS A 137 -6.11 7.58 -14.80
N ASP A 138 -4.99 8.14 -15.21
CA ASP A 138 -4.14 7.57 -16.25
C ASP A 138 -3.23 6.43 -15.73
N ILE A 139 -3.11 6.27 -14.41
CA ILE A 139 -2.27 5.23 -13.82
C ILE A 139 -3.06 4.05 -13.25
N ILE A 140 -4.38 4.14 -13.21
CA ILE A 140 -5.23 3.01 -12.78
C ILE A 140 -5.38 2.05 -13.96
N GLU A 141 -4.91 0.85 -13.77
CA GLU A 141 -5.05 -0.23 -14.74
C GLU A 141 -6.25 -1.11 -14.39
N TYR A 142 -6.96 -1.56 -15.39
CA TYR A 142 -8.12 -2.43 -15.29
C TYR A 142 -7.88 -3.73 -16.06
N SER A 143 -8.38 -4.85 -15.55
CA SER A 143 -8.39 -6.13 -16.25
C SER A 143 -9.74 -6.82 -16.09
N ASN A 144 -10.19 -7.49 -17.15
CA ASN A 144 -11.37 -8.35 -17.13
C ASN A 144 -11.03 -9.80 -16.73
N ASP A 145 -9.76 -10.09 -16.47
CA ASP A 145 -9.33 -11.41 -16.02
C ASP A 145 -9.91 -11.72 -14.64
N LYS A 146 -10.08 -12.99 -14.35
CA LYS A 146 -10.41 -13.40 -12.98
C LYS A 146 -9.15 -13.34 -12.12
N PRO A 147 -9.22 -12.76 -10.92
CA PRO A 147 -8.10 -12.81 -9.98
C PRO A 147 -7.77 -14.27 -9.63
N LYS A 148 -6.48 -14.55 -9.46
CA LYS A 148 -5.98 -15.92 -9.26
C LYS A 148 -5.74 -16.27 -7.81
N ILE A 149 -5.28 -15.32 -7.02
CA ILE A 149 -4.91 -15.49 -5.61
C ILE A 149 -5.80 -14.65 -4.71
N LEU A 150 -6.00 -13.38 -5.06
CA LEU A 150 -6.74 -12.43 -4.23
C LEU A 150 -8.21 -12.45 -4.59
N THR A 151 -9.06 -12.63 -3.59
CA THR A 151 -10.51 -12.47 -3.76
C THR A 151 -10.92 -11.02 -3.45
N LYS A 152 -12.14 -10.66 -3.86
CA LYS A 152 -12.75 -9.37 -3.51
C LYS A 152 -12.89 -9.21 -1.99
N GLU A 153 -13.21 -10.30 -1.31
CA GLU A 153 -13.37 -10.42 0.13
C GLU A 153 -12.04 -10.21 0.85
N ASP A 154 -10.95 -10.79 0.34
CA ASP A 154 -9.59 -10.58 0.86
C ASP A 154 -9.20 -9.12 0.82
N ILE A 155 -9.40 -8.47 -0.33
CA ILE A 155 -9.07 -7.05 -0.49
C ILE A 155 -9.95 -6.16 0.37
N ALA A 156 -11.24 -6.45 0.48
CA ALA A 156 -12.13 -5.70 1.36
C ALA A 156 -11.71 -5.83 2.83
N SER A 157 -11.37 -7.04 3.28
CA SER A 157 -10.87 -7.29 4.65
C SER A 157 -9.56 -6.55 4.91
N PHE A 158 -8.66 -6.53 3.94
CA PHE A 158 -7.39 -5.80 4.04
C PHE A 158 -7.62 -4.28 4.12
N ILE A 159 -8.52 -3.73 3.32
CA ILE A 159 -8.87 -2.30 3.36
C ILE A 159 -9.41 -1.92 4.73
N GLU A 160 -10.35 -2.70 5.28
CA GLU A 160 -10.92 -2.45 6.62
C GLU A 160 -9.85 -2.57 7.72
N PHE A 161 -8.96 -3.54 7.64
CA PHE A 161 -7.84 -3.67 8.57
C PHE A 161 -6.93 -2.44 8.54
N MET A 162 -6.49 -2.03 7.35
CA MET A 162 -5.61 -0.88 7.18
C MET A 162 -6.25 0.46 7.56
N ALA A 163 -7.55 0.61 7.34
CA ALA A 163 -8.29 1.82 7.72
C ALA A 163 -8.36 2.04 9.24
N ASN A 164 -8.16 0.99 10.04
CA ASN A 164 -8.16 1.02 11.50
C ASN A 164 -6.76 0.92 12.11
N ILE A 165 -5.71 1.09 11.30
CA ILE A 165 -4.33 0.92 11.76
C ILE A 165 -3.91 2.02 12.73
N ASN A 166 -3.20 1.64 13.80
CA ASN A 166 -2.61 2.59 14.72
C ASN A 166 -1.12 2.81 14.39
N PHE A 167 -0.78 3.98 13.88
CA PHE A 167 0.59 4.33 13.50
C PHE A 167 1.59 4.21 14.64
N ASN A 168 1.17 4.38 15.89
CA ASN A 168 2.08 4.27 17.04
C ASN A 168 2.66 2.86 17.19
N ASN A 169 1.97 1.83 16.73
CA ASN A 169 2.47 0.45 16.76
C ASN A 169 3.66 0.26 15.81
N TYR A 170 3.84 1.13 14.83
CA TYR A 170 4.89 1.04 13.80
C TYR A 170 6.03 2.05 14.01
N LYS A 171 5.80 3.14 14.76
CA LYS A 171 6.85 4.11 15.14
C LYS A 171 7.87 3.52 16.12
N SER A 172 7.54 2.48 16.87
CA SER A 172 8.38 1.96 17.98
C SER A 172 9.47 0.98 17.53
N LYS A 173 9.41 0.43 16.33
CA LYS A 173 10.44 -0.49 15.81
C LYS A 173 11.81 0.19 15.62
N LEU A 174 11.86 1.49 15.39
CA LEU A 174 13.09 2.29 15.35
C LEU A 174 13.83 2.36 16.69
N ARG A 175 13.14 2.18 17.83
CA ARG A 175 13.76 2.24 19.17
C ARG A 175 14.40 0.94 19.64
N LEU A 176 14.10 -0.17 18.97
CA LEU A 176 14.58 -1.51 19.40
C LEU A 176 15.83 -1.99 18.66
N LYS A 177 16.31 -1.21 17.67
CA LYS A 177 17.54 -1.50 16.91
C LYS A 177 18.73 -0.61 17.28
N LYS A 178 18.75 -0.05 18.49
CA LYS A 178 19.94 0.61 19.06
C LYS A 178 20.68 -0.29 20.01
#